data_250cdd3181726d182b07e38abf1259c9
#
_entry.id   250cdd3181726d182b07e38abf1259c9
#
_cell.length_a   1.000
_cell.length_b   1.000
_cell.length_c   1.000
_cell.angle_alpha   90.00
_cell.angle_beta   90.00
_cell.angle_gamma   90.00
#
_symmetry.space_group_name_H-M   'P 1'
#
loop_
_entity.id
_entity.type
_entity.pdbx_description
1 polymer ?
#
loop_
_entity_poly.entity_id
_entity_poly.type
_entity_poly.pdbx_seq_one_letter_code
_entity_poly.pdbx_strand_id
1 'polypeptide(L)'
;MLHSSLIPVSISHSPQPALVVYRPIRMEHTMSNTPHPAPEAEEVYRRWIQFLDEEFTRHHAPELRAEIVRDQLTQLYLGRPHGGKLNLTLTSELPGNVLSLSLDPDNVTLEAEHFADVDPEQFARRKPLLWFWQMFDRSPIGTNHWLGVRFRAMLGRHIFARIGAGVKIFHGVELTFGYNLAIEEGAVIRHHAMLNDRGGITIGKGAVIGSFARIYSHSHAAHDYGEVMLRSTIIGPAARVASHAIVLAGQHVAAGELVGSFPAERE
;
A
#
# COMPACT_ATOMS: atom_id res chain seq x y z
N MET A 1 22.32 70.45 32.09
CA MET A 1 22.83 69.25 32.75
C MET A 1 21.71 68.19 32.67
N LEU A 2 21.80 67.28 31.72
CA LEU A 2 20.85 66.18 31.55
C LEU A 2 21.59 64.90 31.87
N HIS A 3 21.19 64.24 32.97
CA HIS A 3 21.68 62.91 33.33
C HIS A 3 20.97 61.86 32.52
N SER A 4 21.72 61.13 31.71
CA SER A 4 21.26 59.96 30.99
C SER A 4 21.56 58.74 31.85
N SER A 5 20.52 58.07 32.37
CA SER A 5 20.61 56.81 33.09
C SER A 5 20.46 55.63 32.11
N LEU A 6 21.53 54.87 31.96
CA LEU A 6 21.54 53.62 31.23
C LEU A 6 20.91 52.49 32.10
N ILE A 7 19.86 51.86 31.59
CA ILE A 7 19.24 50.66 32.17
C ILE A 7 20.01 49.42 31.64
N PRO A 8 20.49 48.50 32.50
CA PRO A 8 21.12 47.28 32.00
C PRO A 8 20.08 46.28 31.46
N VAL A 9 20.27 45.86 30.22
CA VAL A 9 19.48 44.79 29.59
C VAL A 9 19.96 43.44 30.15
N SER A 10 19.12 42.79 30.93
CA SER A 10 19.34 41.42 31.38
C SER A 10 19.12 40.45 30.22
N ILE A 11 20.16 39.77 29.77
CA ILE A 11 20.09 38.68 28.78
C ILE A 11 19.64 37.41 29.53
N SER A 12 18.39 37.04 29.36
CA SER A 12 17.89 35.77 29.84
C SER A 12 18.49 34.62 28.99
N HIS A 13 19.27 33.76 29.64
CA HIS A 13 19.72 32.53 29.05
C HIS A 13 18.50 31.59 28.87
N SER A 14 18.09 31.36 27.63
CA SER A 14 17.14 30.28 27.31
C SER A 14 17.83 28.93 27.60
N PRO A 15 17.14 27.97 28.26
CA PRO A 15 17.71 26.65 28.46
C PRO A 15 17.87 25.97 27.10
N GLN A 16 19.06 25.48 26.82
CA GLN A 16 19.29 24.64 25.62
C GLN A 16 18.41 23.39 25.70
N PRO A 17 17.81 22.94 24.58
CA PRO A 17 17.02 21.73 24.60
C PRO A 17 17.90 20.54 25.01
N ALA A 18 17.40 19.75 25.96
CA ALA A 18 18.08 18.56 26.44
C ALA A 18 18.34 17.61 25.25
N LEU A 19 19.60 17.19 25.11
CA LEU A 19 20.03 16.26 24.09
C LEU A 19 19.37 14.90 24.37
N VAL A 20 18.36 14.53 23.57
CA VAL A 20 17.75 13.20 23.64
C VAL A 20 18.74 12.21 23.03
N VAL A 21 19.42 11.46 23.88
CA VAL A 21 20.33 10.40 23.45
C VAL A 21 19.48 9.19 23.03
N TYR A 22 19.30 8.99 21.74
CA TYR A 22 18.70 7.75 21.23
C TYR A 22 19.71 6.61 21.38
N ARG A 23 19.42 5.65 22.25
CA ARG A 23 20.14 4.37 22.23
C ARG A 23 19.69 3.58 21.01
N PRO A 24 20.60 3.10 20.14
CA PRO A 24 20.21 2.21 19.06
C PRO A 24 19.67 0.90 19.66
N ILE A 25 18.37 0.66 19.48
CA ILE A 25 17.79 -0.66 19.76
C ILE A 25 18.22 -1.55 18.59
N ARG A 26 19.24 -2.39 18.78
CA ARG A 26 19.52 -3.50 17.86
C ARG A 26 18.27 -4.40 17.86
N MET A 27 17.49 -4.32 16.81
CA MET A 27 16.49 -5.35 16.53
C MET A 27 17.24 -6.59 16.08
N GLU A 28 17.64 -7.44 17.02
CA GLU A 28 18.02 -8.79 16.69
C GLU A 28 16.81 -9.47 16.05
N HIS A 29 16.89 -9.71 14.77
CA HIS A 29 15.92 -10.50 14.02
C HIS A 29 16.07 -11.97 14.40
N THR A 30 15.82 -12.31 15.64
CA THR A 30 15.55 -13.71 16.00
C THR A 30 14.15 -14.04 15.49
N MET A 31 14.08 -14.75 14.38
CA MET A 31 12.86 -15.23 13.70
C MET A 31 11.97 -16.11 14.59
N SER A 32 12.35 -16.36 15.85
CA SER A 32 11.66 -17.28 16.76
C SER A 32 10.55 -16.69 17.62
N ASN A 33 10.29 -15.38 17.53
CA ASN A 33 9.31 -14.73 18.42
C ASN A 33 8.38 -13.73 17.70
N THR A 34 8.03 -14.00 16.44
CA THR A 34 6.99 -13.22 15.77
C THR A 34 5.66 -13.52 16.44
N PRO A 35 4.92 -12.53 16.97
CA PRO A 35 3.62 -12.78 17.57
C PRO A 35 2.69 -13.48 16.59
N HIS A 36 2.09 -14.59 17.01
CA HIS A 36 1.11 -15.35 16.27
C HIS A 36 -0.29 -15.11 16.86
N PRO A 37 -1.35 -15.13 16.05
CA PRO A 37 -2.70 -15.21 16.57
C PRO A 37 -2.90 -16.52 17.33
N ALA A 38 -3.99 -16.63 18.09
CA ALA A 38 -4.40 -17.91 18.68
C ALA A 38 -4.52 -18.98 17.60
N PRO A 39 -4.21 -20.25 17.88
CA PRO A 39 -4.17 -21.31 16.88
C PRO A 39 -5.44 -21.44 16.04
N GLU A 40 -6.61 -21.30 16.67
CA GLU A 40 -7.90 -21.36 15.99
C GLU A 40 -8.09 -20.19 15.02
N ALA A 41 -7.66 -18.99 15.41
CA ALA A 41 -7.74 -17.81 14.56
C ALA A 41 -6.76 -17.93 13.38
N GLU A 42 -5.54 -18.42 13.64
CA GLU A 42 -4.55 -18.65 12.58
C GLU A 42 -5.05 -19.64 11.56
N GLU A 43 -5.69 -20.73 12.00
CA GLU A 43 -6.25 -21.74 11.11
C GLU A 43 -7.38 -21.18 10.24
N VAL A 44 -8.30 -20.40 10.81
CA VAL A 44 -9.39 -19.75 10.06
C VAL A 44 -8.83 -18.77 9.02
N TYR A 45 -7.85 -17.95 9.41
CA TYR A 45 -7.24 -16.98 8.49
C TYR A 45 -6.50 -17.69 7.35
N ARG A 46 -5.79 -18.77 7.61
CA ARG A 46 -5.06 -19.55 6.63
C ARG A 46 -6.01 -20.18 5.62
N ARG A 47 -7.10 -20.80 6.10
CA ARG A 47 -8.14 -21.41 5.24
C ARG A 47 -8.82 -20.39 4.34
N TRP A 48 -9.12 -19.20 4.88
CA TRP A 48 -9.73 -18.14 4.10
C TRP A 48 -8.80 -17.65 2.98
N ILE A 49 -7.53 -17.40 3.30
CA ILE A 49 -6.52 -16.99 2.29
C ILE A 49 -6.35 -18.10 1.23
N GLN A 50 -6.27 -19.36 1.65
CA GLN A 50 -6.14 -20.48 0.74
C GLN A 50 -7.35 -20.58 -0.20
N PHE A 51 -8.56 -20.49 0.34
CA PHE A 51 -9.80 -20.49 -0.44
C PHE A 51 -9.78 -19.38 -1.51
N LEU A 52 -9.42 -18.17 -1.12
CA LEU A 52 -9.34 -17.05 -2.07
C LEU A 52 -8.28 -17.27 -3.16
N ASP A 53 -7.13 -17.77 -2.78
CA ASP A 53 -6.04 -18.08 -3.73
C ASP A 53 -6.46 -19.13 -4.75
N GLU A 54 -7.14 -20.17 -4.30
CA GLU A 54 -7.69 -21.23 -5.17
C GLU A 54 -8.76 -20.68 -6.11
N GLU A 55 -9.69 -19.85 -5.61
CA GLU A 55 -10.74 -19.25 -6.43
C GLU A 55 -10.16 -18.31 -7.50
N PHE A 56 -9.22 -17.41 -7.13
CA PHE A 56 -8.61 -16.49 -8.09
C PHE A 56 -7.64 -17.19 -9.06
N THR A 57 -7.09 -18.35 -8.70
CA THR A 57 -6.32 -19.20 -9.60
C THR A 57 -7.22 -19.92 -10.61
N ARG A 58 -8.42 -20.32 -10.20
CA ARG A 58 -9.39 -21.03 -11.04
C ARG A 58 -10.15 -20.07 -11.96
N HIS A 59 -10.41 -18.86 -11.49
CA HIS A 59 -11.26 -17.88 -12.16
C HIS A 59 -10.48 -16.64 -12.59
N HIS A 60 -10.29 -16.50 -13.92
CA HIS A 60 -9.58 -15.37 -14.51
C HIS A 60 -10.48 -14.33 -15.17
N ALA A 61 -11.75 -14.70 -15.46
CA ALA A 61 -12.71 -13.79 -16.04
C ALA A 61 -13.04 -12.63 -15.06
N PRO A 62 -13.07 -11.38 -15.52
CA PRO A 62 -13.36 -10.23 -14.67
C PRO A 62 -14.67 -10.37 -13.89
N GLU A 63 -15.72 -10.86 -14.54
CA GLU A 63 -17.06 -11.01 -13.99
C GLU A 63 -17.07 -11.98 -12.80
N LEU A 64 -16.40 -13.15 -12.95
CA LEU A 64 -16.31 -14.14 -11.88
C LEU A 64 -15.48 -13.62 -10.69
N ARG A 65 -14.41 -12.88 -10.97
CA ARG A 65 -13.62 -12.22 -9.92
C ARG A 65 -14.46 -11.17 -9.20
N ALA A 66 -15.27 -10.40 -9.92
CA ALA A 66 -16.16 -9.41 -9.34
C ALA A 66 -17.19 -10.05 -8.41
N GLU A 67 -17.82 -11.17 -8.83
CA GLU A 67 -18.75 -11.93 -8.01
C GLU A 67 -18.11 -12.43 -6.70
N ILE A 68 -16.92 -13.05 -6.79
CA ILE A 68 -16.20 -13.53 -5.61
C ILE A 68 -15.90 -12.35 -4.66
N VAL A 69 -15.36 -11.25 -5.17
CA VAL A 69 -15.01 -10.07 -4.37
C VAL A 69 -16.24 -9.46 -3.72
N ARG A 70 -17.34 -9.27 -4.47
CA ARG A 70 -18.61 -8.78 -3.96
C ARG A 70 -19.11 -9.62 -2.79
N ASP A 71 -19.10 -10.93 -2.94
CA ASP A 71 -19.60 -11.85 -1.92
C ASP A 71 -18.72 -11.83 -0.66
N GLN A 72 -17.39 -11.78 -0.82
CA GLN A 72 -16.46 -11.65 0.30
C GLN A 72 -16.61 -10.30 1.02
N LEU A 73 -16.67 -9.20 0.28
CA LEU A 73 -16.86 -7.87 0.87
C LEU A 73 -18.20 -7.76 1.58
N THR A 74 -19.28 -8.34 1.01
CA THR A 74 -20.58 -8.33 1.66
C THR A 74 -20.53 -9.04 3.02
N GLN A 75 -19.85 -10.18 3.10
CA GLN A 75 -19.69 -10.90 4.36
C GLN A 75 -18.80 -10.13 5.35
N LEU A 76 -17.71 -9.52 4.88
CA LEU A 76 -16.79 -8.76 5.74
C LEU A 76 -17.43 -7.50 6.33
N TYR A 77 -18.22 -6.78 5.53
CA TYR A 77 -18.79 -5.50 5.95
C TYR A 77 -20.18 -5.60 6.57
N LEU A 78 -20.99 -6.54 6.12
CA LEU A 78 -22.39 -6.66 6.53
C LEU A 78 -22.67 -7.92 7.36
N GLY A 79 -21.70 -8.82 7.52
CA GLY A 79 -21.84 -10.05 8.30
C GLY A 79 -22.89 -11.05 7.75
N ARG A 80 -23.27 -10.92 6.48
CA ARG A 80 -24.27 -11.76 5.82
C ARG A 80 -23.86 -12.08 4.38
N PRO A 81 -24.38 -13.17 3.80
CA PRO A 81 -24.18 -13.46 2.39
C PRO A 81 -24.74 -12.34 1.49
N HIS A 82 -24.14 -12.19 0.30
CA HIS A 82 -24.72 -11.33 -0.72
C HIS A 82 -26.08 -11.87 -1.15
N GLY A 83 -27.04 -10.98 -1.34
CA GLY A 83 -28.40 -11.33 -1.78
C GLY A 83 -29.46 -10.43 -1.15
N GLY A 84 -30.69 -10.60 -1.62
CA GLY A 84 -31.84 -9.81 -1.20
C GLY A 84 -32.19 -8.69 -2.20
N LYS A 85 -33.42 -8.23 -2.13
CA LYS A 85 -33.91 -7.11 -2.95
C LYS A 85 -33.57 -5.79 -2.24
N LEU A 86 -32.95 -4.88 -2.98
CA LEU A 86 -32.77 -3.51 -2.52
C LEU A 86 -34.12 -2.76 -2.62
N ASN A 87 -34.52 -2.09 -1.56
CA ASN A 87 -35.68 -1.21 -1.58
C ASN A 87 -35.22 0.21 -1.91
N LEU A 88 -35.34 0.56 -3.18
CA LEU A 88 -34.93 1.88 -3.69
C LEU A 88 -35.97 2.98 -3.48
N THR A 89 -37.15 2.63 -2.98
CA THR A 89 -38.24 3.58 -2.78
C THR A 89 -38.25 4.24 -1.40
N LEU A 90 -37.61 3.61 -0.41
CA LEU A 90 -37.51 4.14 0.94
C LEU A 90 -36.21 4.95 1.10
N THR A 91 -36.34 6.25 1.26
CA THR A 91 -35.19 7.17 1.43
C THR A 91 -34.32 6.79 2.63
N SER A 92 -34.91 6.25 3.70
CA SER A 92 -34.20 5.80 4.90
C SER A 92 -33.26 4.60 4.66
N GLU A 93 -33.49 3.82 3.60
CA GLU A 93 -32.66 2.67 3.23
C GLU A 93 -31.55 3.02 2.24
N LEU A 94 -31.59 4.22 1.61
CA LEU A 94 -30.61 4.61 0.60
C LEU A 94 -29.14 4.52 1.06
N PRO A 95 -28.74 4.96 2.27
CA PRO A 95 -27.35 4.83 2.71
C PRO A 95 -26.85 3.37 2.78
N GLY A 96 -27.71 2.46 3.26
CA GLY A 96 -27.40 1.02 3.29
C GLY A 96 -27.32 0.42 1.88
N ASN A 97 -28.17 0.87 0.97
CA ASN A 97 -28.16 0.46 -0.42
C ASN A 97 -26.89 0.98 -1.14
N VAL A 98 -26.48 2.24 -0.87
CA VAL A 98 -25.22 2.78 -1.41
C VAL A 98 -24.05 1.93 -0.96
N LEU A 99 -23.96 1.59 0.33
CA LEU A 99 -22.90 0.69 0.82
C LEU A 99 -22.94 -0.67 0.11
N SER A 100 -24.12 -1.32 0.09
CA SER A 100 -24.28 -2.65 -0.52
C SER A 100 -23.89 -2.69 -1.99
N LEU A 101 -24.25 -1.65 -2.76
CA LEU A 101 -23.89 -1.53 -4.17
C LEU A 101 -22.40 -1.25 -4.34
N SER A 102 -21.79 -0.45 -3.46
CA SER A 102 -20.36 -0.14 -3.52
C SER A 102 -19.45 -1.30 -3.13
N LEU A 103 -19.98 -2.37 -2.54
CA LEU A 103 -19.21 -3.59 -2.28
C LEU A 103 -19.02 -4.43 -3.54
N ASP A 104 -19.78 -4.17 -4.60
CA ASP A 104 -19.66 -4.84 -5.89
C ASP A 104 -18.69 -4.08 -6.80
N PRO A 105 -17.58 -4.70 -7.24
CA PRO A 105 -16.59 -4.04 -8.11
C PRO A 105 -17.17 -3.54 -9.44
N ASP A 106 -18.25 -4.12 -9.94
CA ASP A 106 -18.88 -3.71 -11.19
C ASP A 106 -19.62 -2.36 -11.06
N ASN A 107 -19.97 -1.98 -9.84
CA ASN A 107 -20.63 -0.71 -9.54
C ASN A 107 -19.65 0.42 -9.16
N VAL A 108 -18.34 0.17 -9.22
CA VAL A 108 -17.30 1.11 -8.78
C VAL A 108 -16.45 1.54 -9.96
N THR A 109 -16.07 2.80 -9.97
CA THR A 109 -15.03 3.32 -10.87
C THR A 109 -13.76 3.60 -10.08
N LEU A 110 -12.62 3.15 -10.58
CA LEU A 110 -11.31 3.46 -10.04
C LEU A 110 -10.65 4.57 -10.88
N GLU A 111 -9.90 5.46 -10.24
CA GLU A 111 -9.22 6.57 -10.93
C GLU A 111 -8.38 6.10 -12.13
N ALA A 112 -7.74 4.95 -11.98
CA ALA A 112 -6.89 4.35 -13.01
C ALA A 112 -7.63 4.05 -14.33
N GLU A 113 -8.95 3.88 -14.31
CA GLU A 113 -9.76 3.66 -15.52
C GLU A 113 -9.80 4.89 -16.45
N HIS A 114 -9.49 6.08 -15.88
CA HIS A 114 -9.50 7.33 -16.64
C HIS A 114 -8.15 7.68 -17.25
N PHE A 115 -7.10 6.89 -16.99
CA PHE A 115 -5.78 7.17 -17.54
C PHE A 115 -5.67 6.68 -18.99
N ALA A 116 -5.13 7.53 -19.88
CA ALA A 116 -5.01 7.22 -21.30
C ALA A 116 -4.05 6.06 -21.60
N ASP A 117 -3.18 5.73 -20.66
CA ASP A 117 -2.19 4.66 -20.75
C ASP A 117 -2.63 3.35 -20.09
N VAL A 118 -3.90 3.26 -19.65
CA VAL A 118 -4.44 2.00 -19.14
C VAL A 118 -4.57 0.96 -20.25
N ASP A 119 -4.16 -0.27 -19.97
CA ASP A 119 -4.50 -1.43 -20.80
C ASP A 119 -5.87 -1.95 -20.34
N PRO A 120 -6.95 -1.76 -21.15
CA PRO A 120 -8.31 -2.07 -20.70
C PRO A 120 -8.52 -3.54 -20.37
N GLU A 121 -7.89 -4.45 -21.12
CA GLU A 121 -8.04 -5.89 -20.91
C GLU A 121 -7.31 -6.34 -19.63
N GLN A 122 -6.08 -5.89 -19.45
CA GLN A 122 -5.32 -6.20 -18.25
C GLN A 122 -5.95 -5.58 -17.00
N PHE A 123 -6.43 -4.34 -17.12
CA PHE A 123 -7.06 -3.65 -16.00
C PHE A 123 -8.38 -4.30 -15.60
N ALA A 124 -9.25 -4.64 -16.56
CA ALA A 124 -10.52 -5.31 -16.28
C ALA A 124 -10.33 -6.58 -15.42
N ARG A 125 -9.30 -7.38 -15.70
CA ARG A 125 -8.99 -8.60 -14.94
C ARG A 125 -8.50 -8.32 -13.51
N ARG A 126 -7.93 -7.13 -13.23
CA ARG A 126 -7.36 -6.74 -11.93
C ARG A 126 -8.25 -5.83 -11.13
N LYS A 127 -9.15 -5.08 -11.76
CA LYS A 127 -10.05 -4.13 -11.10
C LYS A 127 -10.79 -4.73 -9.89
N PRO A 128 -11.41 -5.92 -9.98
CA PRO A 128 -12.07 -6.51 -8.81
C PRO A 128 -11.08 -6.76 -7.65
N LEU A 129 -9.86 -7.22 -7.96
CA LEU A 129 -8.84 -7.51 -6.96
C LEU A 129 -8.23 -6.23 -6.35
N LEU A 130 -8.05 -5.18 -7.16
CA LEU A 130 -7.63 -3.86 -6.69
C LEU A 130 -8.68 -3.24 -5.76
N TRP A 131 -9.95 -3.40 -6.10
CA TRP A 131 -11.04 -2.99 -5.23
C TRP A 131 -11.07 -3.79 -3.93
N PHE A 132 -10.88 -5.12 -4.00
CA PHE A 132 -10.77 -5.96 -2.81
C PHE A 132 -9.59 -5.56 -1.92
N TRP A 133 -8.43 -5.26 -2.51
CA TRP A 133 -7.26 -4.73 -1.80
C TRP A 133 -7.59 -3.46 -1.02
N GLN A 134 -8.18 -2.48 -1.68
CA GLN A 134 -8.53 -1.19 -1.06
C GLN A 134 -9.58 -1.36 0.04
N MET A 135 -10.60 -2.16 -0.20
CA MET A 135 -11.67 -2.38 0.78
C MET A 135 -11.22 -3.25 1.94
N PHE A 136 -10.38 -4.25 1.72
CA PHE A 136 -9.76 -5.00 2.82
C PHE A 136 -8.97 -4.05 3.74
N ASP A 137 -8.16 -3.17 3.20
CA ASP A 137 -7.38 -2.22 3.99
C ASP A 137 -8.26 -1.23 4.78
N ARG A 138 -9.42 -0.86 4.24
CA ARG A 138 -10.40 -0.01 4.94
C ARG A 138 -11.30 -0.76 5.91
N SER A 139 -11.27 -2.08 5.91
CA SER A 139 -12.09 -2.89 6.81
C SER A 139 -11.54 -2.91 8.23
N PRO A 140 -12.34 -3.29 9.25
CA PRO A 140 -11.87 -3.43 10.63
C PRO A 140 -10.70 -4.41 10.81
N ILE A 141 -10.54 -5.36 9.88
CA ILE A 141 -9.48 -6.38 9.94
C ILE A 141 -8.23 -6.00 9.12
N GLY A 142 -8.26 -4.93 8.33
CA GLY A 142 -7.17 -4.52 7.45
C GLY A 142 -5.86 -4.20 8.16
N THR A 143 -5.94 -3.75 9.41
CA THR A 143 -4.78 -3.47 10.27
C THR A 143 -4.22 -4.70 10.98
N ASN A 144 -4.89 -5.87 10.91
CA ASN A 144 -4.36 -7.11 11.47
C ASN A 144 -3.06 -7.49 10.73
N HIS A 145 -1.93 -7.34 11.42
CA HIS A 145 -0.61 -7.49 10.80
C HIS A 145 -0.40 -8.89 10.23
N TRP A 146 -0.70 -9.94 11.02
CA TRP A 146 -0.47 -11.32 10.61
C TRP A 146 -1.31 -11.72 9.39
N LEU A 147 -2.60 -11.40 9.43
CA LEU A 147 -3.54 -11.65 8.35
C LEU A 147 -3.24 -10.78 7.13
N GLY A 148 -3.08 -9.46 7.35
CA GLY A 148 -2.99 -8.49 6.27
C GLY A 148 -1.75 -8.65 5.39
N VAL A 149 -0.58 -8.95 5.96
CA VAL A 149 0.64 -9.20 5.18
C VAL A 149 0.46 -10.42 4.26
N ARG A 150 -0.15 -11.49 4.76
CA ARG A 150 -0.42 -12.71 3.98
C ARG A 150 -1.49 -12.52 2.93
N PHE A 151 -2.56 -11.82 3.29
CA PHE A 151 -3.64 -11.48 2.35
C PHE A 151 -3.13 -10.65 1.17
N ARG A 152 -2.35 -9.58 1.43
CA ARG A 152 -1.80 -8.73 0.36
C ARG A 152 -0.78 -9.48 -0.50
N ALA A 153 0.04 -10.33 0.09
CA ALA A 153 0.95 -11.17 -0.68
C ALA A 153 0.20 -12.18 -1.57
N MET A 154 -0.91 -12.74 -1.08
CA MET A 154 -1.78 -13.61 -1.87
C MET A 154 -2.42 -12.84 -3.02
N LEU A 155 -3.08 -11.69 -2.77
CA LEU A 155 -3.66 -10.88 -3.84
C LEU A 155 -2.61 -10.41 -4.84
N GLY A 156 -1.40 -10.07 -4.38
CA GLY A 156 -0.28 -9.68 -5.24
C GLY A 156 0.06 -10.71 -6.31
N ARG A 157 -0.13 -12.02 -6.05
CA ARG A 157 0.06 -13.08 -7.07
C ARG A 157 -0.91 -12.98 -8.25
N HIS A 158 -2.08 -12.39 -8.00
CA HIS A 158 -3.14 -12.27 -9.01
C HIS A 158 -3.23 -10.88 -9.63
N ILE A 159 -2.58 -9.88 -9.02
CA ILE A 159 -2.57 -8.49 -9.46
C ILE A 159 -1.27 -8.14 -10.20
N PHE A 160 -0.12 -8.47 -9.63
CA PHE A 160 1.19 -8.00 -10.10
C PHE A 160 1.67 -8.80 -11.32
N ALA A 161 2.58 -8.18 -12.09
CA ALA A 161 3.32 -8.89 -13.12
C ALA A 161 4.14 -10.04 -12.51
N ARG A 162 4.75 -9.80 -11.34
CA ARG A 162 5.49 -10.81 -10.58
C ARG A 162 5.57 -10.45 -9.11
N ILE A 163 5.52 -11.46 -8.24
CA ILE A 163 5.81 -11.35 -6.81
C ILE A 163 6.64 -12.54 -6.34
N GLY A 164 7.77 -12.26 -5.71
CA GLY A 164 8.67 -13.26 -5.17
C GLY A 164 8.23 -13.81 -3.81
N ALA A 165 8.84 -14.91 -3.40
CA ALA A 165 8.60 -15.53 -2.10
C ALA A 165 9.01 -14.57 -0.95
N GLY A 166 8.31 -14.65 0.18
CA GLY A 166 8.64 -13.90 1.39
C GLY A 166 8.43 -12.38 1.31
N VAL A 167 7.83 -11.87 0.23
CA VAL A 167 7.47 -10.46 0.11
C VAL A 167 6.48 -10.08 1.20
N LYS A 168 6.71 -8.94 1.85
CA LYS A 168 5.86 -8.38 2.90
C LYS A 168 5.30 -7.04 2.47
N ILE A 169 3.98 -6.94 2.36
CA ILE A 169 3.30 -5.69 2.01
C ILE A 169 2.40 -5.30 3.18
N PHE A 170 2.68 -4.13 3.73
CA PHE A 170 2.01 -3.63 4.92
C PHE A 170 0.71 -2.90 4.56
N HIS A 171 -0.06 -2.55 5.59
CA HIS A 171 -1.34 -1.86 5.46
C HIS A 171 -1.21 -0.50 4.77
N GLY A 172 -2.21 -0.16 3.95
CA GLY A 172 -2.34 1.15 3.30
C GLY A 172 -1.42 1.35 2.10
N VAL A 173 -0.80 0.31 1.55
CA VAL A 173 -0.02 0.43 0.32
C VAL A 173 -0.95 0.67 -0.87
N GLU A 174 -0.70 1.75 -1.59
CA GLU A 174 -1.48 2.18 -2.76
C GLU A 174 -0.84 1.71 -4.05
N LEU A 175 -1.68 1.24 -4.97
CA LEU A 175 -1.31 0.72 -6.29
C LEU A 175 -2.08 1.48 -7.36
N THR A 176 -1.49 1.69 -8.55
CA THR A 176 -2.21 2.26 -9.69
C THR A 176 -2.84 1.16 -10.56
N PHE A 177 -2.02 0.43 -11.30
CA PHE A 177 -2.48 -0.66 -12.17
C PHE A 177 -2.21 -2.04 -11.58
N GLY A 178 -1.10 -2.19 -10.88
CA GLY A 178 -0.59 -3.45 -10.35
C GLY A 178 0.06 -4.35 -11.41
N TYR A 179 -0.48 -4.43 -12.62
CA TYR A 179 0.06 -5.32 -13.66
C TYR A 179 1.42 -4.90 -14.23
N ASN A 180 1.87 -3.69 -13.94
CA ASN A 180 3.22 -3.21 -14.30
C ASN A 180 4.21 -3.26 -13.12
N LEU A 181 3.84 -3.94 -12.02
CA LEU A 181 4.65 -4.04 -10.82
C LEU A 181 5.31 -5.42 -10.69
N ALA A 182 6.63 -5.44 -10.59
CA ALA A 182 7.41 -6.64 -10.29
C ALA A 182 8.11 -6.48 -8.95
N ILE A 183 7.88 -7.40 -8.02
CA ILE A 183 8.47 -7.40 -6.67
C ILE A 183 9.22 -8.70 -6.46
N GLU A 184 10.52 -8.60 -6.17
CA GLU A 184 11.39 -9.76 -5.99
C GLU A 184 11.32 -10.31 -4.57
N GLU A 185 11.89 -11.50 -4.39
CA GLU A 185 11.95 -12.26 -3.14
C GLU A 185 12.40 -11.41 -1.94
N GLY A 186 11.69 -11.53 -0.83
CA GLY A 186 12.04 -10.93 0.45
C GLY A 186 11.92 -9.41 0.53
N ALA A 187 11.45 -8.75 -0.52
CA ALA A 187 11.23 -7.31 -0.49
C ALA A 187 10.15 -6.91 0.54
N VAL A 188 10.30 -5.72 1.12
CA VAL A 188 9.40 -5.21 2.16
C VAL A 188 8.86 -3.85 1.76
N ILE A 189 7.56 -3.73 1.60
CA ILE A 189 6.86 -2.48 1.33
C ILE A 189 6.10 -2.09 2.60
N ARG A 190 6.49 -0.96 3.19
CA ARG A 190 5.95 -0.52 4.48
C ARG A 190 4.66 0.28 4.32
N HIS A 191 4.06 0.64 5.47
CA HIS A 191 2.76 1.29 5.56
C HIS A 191 2.63 2.52 4.66
N HIS A 192 1.50 2.64 3.98
CA HIS A 192 1.12 3.82 3.19
C HIS A 192 2.14 4.22 2.12
N ALA A 193 2.99 3.28 1.67
CA ALA A 193 3.81 3.52 0.49
C ALA A 193 2.91 3.55 -0.75
N MET A 194 3.22 4.44 -1.70
CA MET A 194 2.52 4.54 -2.97
C MET A 194 3.42 4.02 -4.09
N LEU A 195 2.92 3.07 -4.86
CA LEU A 195 3.58 2.48 -6.02
C LEU A 195 2.78 2.85 -7.27
N ASN A 196 3.19 3.95 -7.91
CA ASN A 196 2.53 4.39 -9.14
C ASN A 196 3.20 3.73 -10.35
N ASP A 197 2.69 2.55 -10.71
CA ASP A 197 3.29 1.62 -11.66
C ASP A 197 2.87 1.83 -13.12
N ARG A 198 2.42 3.03 -13.51
CA ARG A 198 1.97 3.34 -14.89
C ARG A 198 3.02 3.01 -15.95
N GLY A 199 4.29 3.43 -15.75
CA GLY A 199 5.43 3.13 -16.63
C GLY A 199 6.25 1.91 -16.22
N GLY A 200 5.80 1.17 -15.20
CA GLY A 200 6.47 -0.02 -14.66
C GLY A 200 7.39 0.26 -13.49
N ILE A 201 7.31 -0.60 -12.47
CA ILE A 201 8.19 -0.56 -11.30
C ILE A 201 8.75 -1.96 -11.04
N THR A 202 10.06 -2.04 -10.87
CA THR A 202 10.72 -3.24 -10.38
C THR A 202 11.34 -3.00 -9.01
N ILE A 203 10.99 -3.82 -8.02
CA ILE A 203 11.55 -3.78 -6.66
C ILE A 203 12.39 -5.04 -6.46
N GLY A 204 13.69 -4.84 -6.32
CA GLY A 204 14.70 -5.91 -6.24
C GLY A 204 14.64 -6.74 -4.95
N LYS A 205 15.32 -7.89 -4.99
CA LYS A 205 15.39 -8.85 -3.89
C LYS A 205 15.86 -8.19 -2.59
N GLY A 206 15.07 -8.37 -1.51
CA GLY A 206 15.37 -7.84 -0.18
C GLY A 206 15.35 -6.31 -0.06
N ALA A 207 14.89 -5.59 -1.08
CA ALA A 207 14.76 -4.14 -1.01
C ALA A 207 13.68 -3.72 0.02
N VAL A 208 13.85 -2.55 0.60
CA VAL A 208 12.92 -2.01 1.62
C VAL A 208 12.40 -0.65 1.17
N ILE A 209 11.09 -0.54 1.00
CA ILE A 209 10.40 0.71 0.76
C ILE A 209 9.82 1.20 2.09
N GLY A 210 10.26 2.37 2.55
CA GLY A 210 9.86 2.98 3.81
C GLY A 210 8.40 3.41 3.83
N SER A 211 7.86 3.64 5.03
CA SER A 211 6.48 4.10 5.20
C SER A 211 6.28 5.47 4.54
N PHE A 212 5.13 5.66 3.86
CA PHE A 212 4.80 6.90 3.15
C PHE A 212 5.77 7.26 2.01
N ALA A 213 6.70 6.37 1.62
CA ALA A 213 7.53 6.57 0.44
C ALA A 213 6.67 6.52 -0.84
N ARG A 214 7.08 7.27 -1.85
CA ARG A 214 6.37 7.35 -3.12
C ARG A 214 7.30 6.96 -4.26
N ILE A 215 6.90 5.95 -5.02
CA ILE A 215 7.65 5.47 -6.18
C ILE A 215 6.82 5.76 -7.43
N TYR A 216 7.35 6.62 -8.28
CA TYR A 216 6.69 7.00 -9.53
C TYR A 216 7.37 6.34 -10.72
N SER A 217 6.56 5.98 -11.72
CA SER A 217 7.05 5.54 -13.04
C SER A 217 6.42 6.33 -14.18
N HIS A 218 5.81 7.48 -13.86
CA HIS A 218 5.35 8.47 -14.83
C HIS A 218 5.70 9.87 -14.35
N SER A 219 5.72 10.82 -15.29
CA SER A 219 5.82 12.25 -15.04
C SER A 219 4.95 13.01 -16.04
N HIS A 220 4.65 14.26 -15.74
CA HIS A 220 3.96 15.17 -16.66
C HIS A 220 4.94 16.17 -17.25
N ALA A 221 4.68 16.61 -18.47
CA ALA A 221 5.45 17.69 -19.07
C ALA A 221 5.19 19.01 -18.32
N ALA A 222 6.25 19.82 -18.15
CA ALA A 222 6.15 21.06 -17.38
C ALA A 222 5.16 22.08 -17.99
N HIS A 223 4.92 21.98 -19.30
CA HIS A 223 4.09 22.92 -20.05
C HIS A 223 2.71 22.36 -20.44
N ASP A 224 2.50 21.07 -20.31
CA ASP A 224 1.24 20.40 -20.58
C ASP A 224 1.02 19.24 -19.61
N TYR A 225 0.12 19.44 -18.66
CA TYR A 225 -0.23 18.41 -17.68
C TYR A 225 -0.95 17.20 -18.31
N GLY A 226 -1.50 17.35 -19.52
CA GLY A 226 -2.09 16.25 -20.28
C GLY A 226 -1.05 15.33 -20.94
N GLU A 227 0.17 15.82 -21.16
CA GLU A 227 1.24 14.99 -21.70
C GLU A 227 1.90 14.16 -20.59
N VAL A 228 1.71 12.84 -20.67
CA VAL A 228 2.24 11.87 -19.71
C VAL A 228 3.45 11.15 -20.30
N MET A 229 4.56 11.19 -19.59
CA MET A 229 5.78 10.46 -19.93
C MET A 229 5.92 9.24 -19.03
N LEU A 230 5.88 8.05 -19.62
CA LEU A 230 6.07 6.78 -18.91
C LEU A 230 7.56 6.39 -18.90
N ARG A 231 8.10 6.08 -17.72
CA ARG A 231 9.50 5.65 -17.56
C ARG A 231 9.59 4.60 -16.46
N SER A 232 10.10 3.43 -16.81
CA SER A 232 10.29 2.36 -15.83
C SER A 232 11.26 2.79 -14.71
N THR A 233 10.87 2.51 -13.46
CA THR A 233 11.64 2.81 -12.25
C THR A 233 12.12 1.52 -11.62
N ILE A 234 13.40 1.46 -11.27
CA ILE A 234 14.04 0.25 -10.75
C ILE A 234 14.62 0.54 -9.36
N ILE A 235 14.22 -0.25 -8.38
CA ILE A 235 14.83 -0.30 -7.05
C ILE A 235 15.69 -1.55 -6.99
N GLY A 236 16.99 -1.39 -6.89
CA GLY A 236 17.97 -2.48 -6.90
C GLY A 236 17.87 -3.41 -5.68
N PRO A 237 18.48 -4.60 -5.75
CA PRO A 237 18.51 -5.54 -4.64
C PRO A 237 19.08 -4.91 -3.35
N ALA A 238 18.49 -5.24 -2.21
CA ALA A 238 18.87 -4.72 -0.88
C ALA A 238 18.87 -3.18 -0.75
N ALA A 239 18.41 -2.42 -1.76
CA ALA A 239 18.27 -0.98 -1.68
C ALA A 239 17.24 -0.58 -0.63
N ARG A 240 17.42 0.59 -0.05
CA ARG A 240 16.51 1.12 0.98
C ARG A 240 16.02 2.51 0.62
N VAL A 241 14.73 2.66 0.48
CA VAL A 241 14.07 3.95 0.34
C VAL A 241 13.54 4.36 1.72
N ALA A 242 14.00 5.51 2.22
CA ALA A 242 13.59 6.00 3.53
C ALA A 242 12.10 6.31 3.58
N SER A 243 11.54 6.39 4.80
CA SER A 243 10.17 6.86 4.99
C SER A 243 10.03 8.29 4.43
N HIS A 244 8.88 8.56 3.78
CA HIS A 244 8.57 9.82 3.10
C HIS A 244 9.50 10.21 1.93
N ALA A 245 10.45 9.36 1.55
CA ALA A 245 11.29 9.63 0.38
C ALA A 245 10.50 9.44 -0.92
N ILE A 246 10.94 10.12 -1.97
CA ILE A 246 10.34 10.05 -3.30
C ILE A 246 11.39 9.54 -4.27
N VAL A 247 11.01 8.53 -5.05
CA VAL A 247 11.77 8.06 -6.22
C VAL A 247 11.00 8.48 -7.46
N LEU A 248 11.65 9.26 -8.32
CA LEU A 248 11.01 9.80 -9.52
C LEU A 248 11.02 8.80 -10.67
N ALA A 249 10.15 9.04 -11.64
CA ALA A 249 10.02 8.23 -12.85
C ALA A 249 11.35 8.08 -13.59
N GLY A 250 11.69 6.85 -13.93
CA GLY A 250 12.93 6.52 -14.66
C GLY A 250 14.18 6.45 -13.78
N GLN A 251 14.09 6.68 -12.48
CA GLN A 251 15.23 6.51 -11.59
C GLN A 251 15.61 5.03 -11.45
N HIS A 252 16.90 4.80 -11.38
CA HIS A 252 17.50 3.50 -11.07
C HIS A 252 18.28 3.65 -9.76
N VAL A 253 17.69 3.13 -8.67
CA VAL A 253 18.36 3.02 -7.37
C VAL A 253 19.26 1.80 -7.42
N ALA A 254 20.56 1.96 -7.16
CA ALA A 254 21.52 0.85 -7.25
C ALA A 254 21.32 -0.18 -6.14
N ALA A 255 21.94 -1.36 -6.30
CA ALA A 255 21.91 -2.39 -5.26
C ALA A 255 22.55 -1.87 -3.96
N GLY A 256 21.85 -2.05 -2.83
CA GLY A 256 22.28 -1.59 -1.51
C GLY A 256 22.22 -0.08 -1.29
N GLU A 257 21.83 0.70 -2.28
CA GLU A 257 21.75 2.17 -2.18
C GLU A 257 20.69 2.62 -1.17
N LEU A 258 20.97 3.75 -0.50
CA LEU A 258 20.09 4.40 0.46
C LEU A 258 19.53 5.68 -0.16
N VAL A 259 18.22 5.77 -0.34
CA VAL A 259 17.54 6.95 -0.88
C VAL A 259 16.77 7.66 0.21
N GLY A 260 16.98 8.96 0.35
CA GLY A 260 16.34 9.81 1.37
C GLY A 260 17.15 9.94 2.65
N SER A 261 16.53 10.52 3.69
CA SER A 261 17.20 10.80 4.96
C SER A 261 17.07 9.62 5.91
N PHE A 262 18.19 9.08 6.32
CA PHE A 262 18.30 8.12 7.42
C PHE A 262 18.98 8.81 8.61
N PRO A 263 18.65 8.45 9.87
CA PRO A 263 19.40 8.93 11.00
C PRO A 263 20.89 8.60 10.81
N ALA A 264 21.77 9.61 10.96
CA ALA A 264 23.20 9.34 10.94
C ALA A 264 23.54 8.37 12.07
N GLU A 265 24.22 7.27 11.75
CA GLU A 265 24.89 6.48 12.76
C GLU A 265 26.00 7.38 13.32
N ARG A 266 25.89 7.75 14.59
CA ARG A 266 27.02 8.40 15.30
C ARG A 266 27.96 7.28 15.69
N GLU A 267 29.15 7.32 15.11
CA GLU A 267 30.29 6.52 15.55
C GLU A 267 30.67 6.80 17.00
#